data_7d93ac1c6b503661b15fb9d18d8e3086
#
_entry.id   7d93ac1c6b503661b15fb9d18d8e3086
#
_cell.length_a   1.000
_cell.length_b   1.000
_cell.length_c   1.000
_cell.angle_alpha   90.00
_cell.angle_beta   90.00
_cell.angle_gamma   90.00
#
_symmetry.space_group_name_H-M   'P 1'
#
loop_
_entity.id
_entity.type
_entity.pdbx_description
1 polymer ?
#
loop_
_entity_poly.entity_id
_entity_poly.type
_entity_poly.pdbx_seq_one_letter_code
_entity_poly.pdbx_strand_id
1 'polypeptide(L)'
;QSIFCMYRFQTSFILLLVFACNVFAQDINYAKKTISTLTSEQYWGRGYTKNGMAKAADFIEKEFKHFRLAPLTPSGFKQELSFPANTFPNKMEVGINGKSLIPGKDFIVYQVSKGIVATDSLMKKDSVTYLGKSGNIAISLSPKLTWSASQKTMEFTLTEVDKKSITEEPKTLKATIDQELIPNFKAYNVAAVVKGTSKPDSVIVFTAHYDHLGGMGNKTYFPGANDNASGVAMLLDLAKYYATNPPKYSIVFIAFAAEEIGLLGSKYFTENPLIPLSNIRFLWNLDLLGNGDAGATVVNATIHPQEFALLNKINEEKK
;
A
#
# COMPACT_ATOMS: atom_id res chain seq x y z
N GLN A 1 -73.75 -18.16 52.29
CA GLN A 1 -72.32 -18.56 52.23
C GLN A 1 -71.83 -18.33 50.79
N SER A 2 -71.13 -17.20 50.54
CA SER A 2 -70.57 -16.81 49.26
C SER A 2 -69.09 -17.16 49.28
N ILE A 3 -68.70 -17.98 48.31
CA ILE A 3 -67.30 -18.33 48.04
C ILE A 3 -66.76 -17.35 46.98
N PHE A 4 -65.85 -16.48 47.43
CA PHE A 4 -65.12 -15.57 46.53
C PHE A 4 -64.00 -16.37 45.86
N CYS A 5 -64.07 -16.50 44.55
CA CYS A 5 -62.99 -17.07 43.73
C CYS A 5 -62.05 -15.92 43.30
N MET A 6 -60.86 -15.84 43.93
CA MET A 6 -59.81 -14.89 43.55
C MET A 6 -58.99 -15.43 42.37
N TYR A 7 -59.21 -14.85 41.18
CA TYR A 7 -58.30 -15.05 40.07
C TYR A 7 -57.02 -14.24 40.26
N ARG A 8 -55.90 -14.94 40.44
CA ARG A 8 -54.56 -14.32 40.36
C ARG A 8 -54.21 -14.15 38.91
N PHE A 9 -54.18 -12.92 38.41
CA PHE A 9 -53.55 -12.55 37.16
C PHE A 9 -52.02 -12.58 37.39
N GLN A 10 -51.33 -13.59 36.85
CA GLN A 10 -49.88 -13.55 36.67
C GLN A 10 -49.55 -12.79 35.41
N THR A 11 -49.19 -11.54 35.53
CA THR A 11 -48.58 -10.75 34.45
C THR A 11 -47.15 -11.17 34.28
N SER A 12 -46.90 -12.07 33.33
CA SER A 12 -45.51 -12.38 32.86
C SER A 12 -44.96 -11.19 32.09
N PHE A 13 -44.11 -10.42 32.74
CA PHE A 13 -43.34 -9.33 32.08
C PHE A 13 -42.23 -10.01 31.28
N ILE A 14 -42.46 -10.21 29.98
CA ILE A 14 -41.39 -10.63 29.03
C ILE A 14 -40.56 -9.38 28.75
N LEU A 15 -39.40 -9.30 29.43
CA LEU A 15 -38.36 -8.29 29.15
C LEU A 15 -37.72 -8.64 27.83
N LEU A 16 -38.18 -8.04 26.74
CA LEU A 16 -37.55 -8.13 25.43
C LEU A 16 -36.26 -7.28 25.48
N LEU A 17 -35.13 -7.92 25.81
CA LEU A 17 -33.81 -7.33 25.65
C LEU A 17 -33.53 -7.20 24.15
N VAL A 18 -33.92 -6.05 23.57
CA VAL A 18 -33.45 -5.66 22.25
C VAL A 18 -31.97 -5.31 22.39
N PHE A 19 -31.11 -6.29 22.14
CA PHE A 19 -29.72 -6.01 21.84
C PHE A 19 -29.70 -5.22 20.54
N ALA A 20 -29.65 -3.90 20.65
CA ALA A 20 -29.24 -3.04 19.55
C ALA A 20 -27.75 -3.34 19.27
N CYS A 21 -27.49 -4.37 18.48
CA CYS A 21 -26.19 -4.55 17.88
C CYS A 21 -25.97 -3.31 16.98
N ASN A 22 -25.20 -2.34 17.50
CA ASN A 22 -24.62 -1.33 16.63
C ASN A 22 -23.70 -2.06 15.65
N VAL A 23 -24.23 -2.42 14.50
CA VAL A 23 -23.43 -2.96 13.40
C VAL A 23 -22.69 -1.78 12.80
N PHE A 24 -21.54 -1.43 13.38
CA PHE A 24 -20.61 -0.53 12.75
C PHE A 24 -20.03 -1.29 11.54
N ALA A 25 -20.37 -0.86 10.34
CA ALA A 25 -19.83 -1.42 9.10
C ALA A 25 -18.31 -1.17 8.96
N GLN A 26 -17.75 -0.28 9.77
CA GLN A 26 -16.34 0.11 9.77
C GLN A 26 -15.81 0.21 11.20
N ASP A 27 -14.62 -0.38 11.42
CA ASP A 27 -13.89 -0.30 12.68
C ASP A 27 -12.69 0.65 12.52
N ILE A 28 -12.92 1.93 12.79
CA ILE A 28 -11.89 2.97 12.67
C ILE A 28 -10.66 2.71 13.57
N ASN A 29 -10.85 2.04 14.72
CA ASN A 29 -9.73 1.70 15.61
C ASN A 29 -8.89 0.58 14.99
N TYR A 30 -9.53 -0.41 14.38
CA TYR A 30 -8.85 -1.46 13.63
C TYR A 30 -8.09 -0.88 12.42
N ALA A 31 -8.73 0.01 11.66
CA ALA A 31 -8.10 0.67 10.52
C ALA A 31 -6.86 1.49 10.95
N LYS A 32 -6.97 2.33 11.98
CA LYS A 32 -5.84 3.10 12.54
C LYS A 32 -4.71 2.20 13.03
N LYS A 33 -5.04 1.09 13.72
CA LYS A 33 -4.05 0.12 14.18
C LYS A 33 -3.33 -0.56 13.00
N THR A 34 -4.06 -0.93 11.96
CA THR A 34 -3.50 -1.53 10.75
C THR A 34 -2.54 -0.57 10.05
N ILE A 35 -2.92 0.69 9.85
CA ILE A 35 -2.06 1.73 9.27
C ILE A 35 -0.80 1.89 10.14
N SER A 36 -0.96 2.10 11.44
CA SER A 36 0.18 2.27 12.36
C SER A 36 1.13 1.06 12.34
N THR A 37 0.59 -0.16 12.22
CA THR A 37 1.40 -1.38 12.10
C THR A 37 2.20 -1.38 10.80
N LEU A 38 1.52 -1.23 9.65
CA LEU A 38 2.15 -1.31 8.33
C LEU A 38 3.15 -0.18 8.04
N THR A 39 3.01 0.97 8.72
CA THR A 39 3.92 2.12 8.57
C THR A 39 5.09 2.11 9.56
N SER A 40 5.13 1.14 10.47
CA SER A 40 6.21 1.04 11.45
C SER A 40 7.55 0.64 10.80
N GLU A 41 8.65 0.94 11.48
CA GLU A 41 10.01 0.60 11.04
C GLU A 41 10.18 -0.90 10.76
N GLN A 42 9.46 -1.77 11.46
CA GLN A 42 9.48 -3.22 11.25
C GLN A 42 9.16 -3.60 9.80
N TYR A 43 8.26 -2.87 9.16
CA TYR A 43 7.82 -3.12 7.78
C TYR A 43 8.66 -2.37 6.74
N TRP A 44 9.56 -1.51 7.17
CA TRP A 44 10.55 -0.81 6.36
C TRP A 44 9.99 -0.26 5.04
N GLY A 45 8.89 0.50 5.17
CA GLY A 45 8.18 1.07 4.01
C GLY A 45 7.63 0.04 3.03
N ARG A 46 7.42 -1.21 3.46
CA ARG A 46 6.81 -2.30 2.67
C ARG A 46 7.43 -2.49 1.27
N GLY A 47 8.73 -2.22 1.16
CA GLY A 47 9.45 -2.29 -0.11
C GLY A 47 10.47 -3.43 -0.18
N TYR A 48 11.52 -3.19 -0.96
CA TYR A 48 12.40 -4.21 -1.53
C TYR A 48 13.58 -4.59 -0.64
N THR A 49 13.80 -3.90 0.47
CA THR A 49 14.89 -4.16 1.42
C THR A 49 14.36 -4.55 2.80
N LYS A 50 15.20 -5.17 3.63
CA LYS A 50 14.88 -5.66 4.99
C LYS A 50 13.61 -6.52 5.08
N ASN A 51 13.25 -7.20 3.97
CA ASN A 51 12.03 -8.01 3.84
C ASN A 51 10.72 -7.24 4.10
N GLY A 52 10.70 -5.93 3.84
CA GLY A 52 9.56 -5.09 4.16
C GLY A 52 8.27 -5.55 3.49
N MET A 53 8.31 -5.81 2.18
CA MET A 53 7.17 -6.30 1.39
C MET A 53 6.73 -7.70 1.86
N ALA A 54 7.65 -8.63 2.09
CA ALA A 54 7.32 -9.98 2.56
C ALA A 54 6.64 -9.98 3.93
N LYS A 55 7.12 -9.15 4.87
CA LYS A 55 6.48 -8.98 6.20
C LYS A 55 5.06 -8.43 6.09
N ALA A 56 4.82 -7.50 5.16
CA ALA A 56 3.47 -6.97 4.92
C ALA A 56 2.53 -8.03 4.33
N ALA A 57 3.02 -8.85 3.39
CA ALA A 57 2.27 -10.00 2.87
C ALA A 57 1.91 -11.00 3.98
N ASP A 58 2.88 -11.33 4.87
CA ASP A 58 2.66 -12.21 6.02
C ASP A 58 1.62 -11.65 7.00
N PHE A 59 1.66 -10.34 7.25
CA PHE A 59 0.67 -9.66 8.08
C PHE A 59 -0.74 -9.79 7.48
N ILE A 60 -0.92 -9.49 6.20
CA ILE A 60 -2.23 -9.56 5.52
C ILE A 60 -2.75 -11.00 5.51
N GLU A 61 -1.90 -11.98 5.18
CA GLU A 61 -2.24 -13.39 5.25
C GLU A 61 -2.71 -13.80 6.66
N LYS A 62 -2.02 -13.33 7.70
CA LYS A 62 -2.39 -13.59 9.09
C LYS A 62 -3.75 -13.01 9.44
N GLU A 63 -4.06 -11.81 8.97
CA GLU A 63 -5.37 -11.18 9.19
C GLU A 63 -6.49 -11.96 8.47
N PHE A 64 -6.29 -12.37 7.20
CA PHE A 64 -7.26 -13.21 6.50
C PHE A 64 -7.51 -14.55 7.23
N LYS A 65 -6.45 -15.20 7.73
CA LYS A 65 -6.58 -16.42 8.57
C LYS A 65 -7.32 -16.14 9.87
N HIS A 66 -7.03 -15.03 10.54
CA HIS A 66 -7.70 -14.61 11.78
C HIS A 66 -9.21 -14.40 11.56
N PHE A 67 -9.60 -13.83 10.43
CA PHE A 67 -11.01 -13.67 10.05
C PHE A 67 -11.64 -14.96 9.52
N ARG A 68 -10.88 -16.06 9.37
CA ARG A 68 -11.33 -17.35 8.85
C ARG A 68 -11.81 -17.29 7.41
N LEU A 69 -11.24 -16.42 6.58
CA LEU A 69 -11.49 -16.42 5.15
C LEU A 69 -10.88 -17.66 4.51
N ALA A 70 -11.45 -18.06 3.37
CA ALA A 70 -10.88 -19.14 2.57
C ALA A 70 -9.79 -18.61 1.62
N PRO A 71 -8.70 -19.39 1.40
CA PRO A 71 -7.69 -19.03 0.40
C PRO A 71 -8.21 -19.24 -1.03
N LEU A 72 -7.61 -18.56 -2.00
CA LEU A 72 -7.91 -18.72 -3.42
C LEU A 72 -6.98 -19.71 -4.14
N THR A 73 -5.85 -20.07 -3.54
CA THR A 73 -4.92 -21.03 -4.13
C THR A 73 -4.91 -22.32 -3.30
N PRO A 74 -4.63 -23.47 -3.91
CA PRO A 74 -4.44 -24.73 -3.17
C PRO A 74 -3.31 -24.67 -2.13
N SER A 75 -2.31 -23.82 -2.38
CA SER A 75 -1.14 -23.62 -1.49
C SER A 75 -1.38 -22.60 -0.39
N GLY A 76 -2.54 -21.90 -0.36
CA GLY A 76 -2.87 -20.91 0.65
C GLY A 76 -3.32 -19.57 0.09
N PHE A 77 -2.93 -18.47 0.74
CA PHE A 77 -3.38 -17.12 0.39
C PHE A 77 -2.47 -16.38 -0.58
N LYS A 78 -1.25 -16.89 -0.83
CA LYS A 78 -0.20 -16.20 -1.58
C LYS A 78 -0.10 -16.70 -3.02
N GLN A 79 -0.06 -15.76 -3.96
CA GLN A 79 0.29 -15.98 -5.36
C GLN A 79 1.68 -15.37 -5.58
N GLU A 80 2.70 -16.22 -5.76
CA GLU A 80 4.09 -15.77 -5.96
C GLU A 80 4.30 -15.19 -7.36
N LEU A 81 5.02 -14.07 -7.42
CA LEU A 81 5.55 -13.47 -8.64
C LEU A 81 7.00 -13.06 -8.42
N SER A 82 7.74 -12.84 -9.50
CA SER A 82 9.16 -12.47 -9.45
C SER A 82 9.47 -11.46 -10.54
N PHE A 83 10.35 -10.49 -10.22
CA PHE A 83 10.75 -9.41 -11.11
C PHE A 83 12.09 -8.82 -10.66
N PRO A 84 12.81 -8.09 -11.54
CA PRO A 84 14.00 -7.36 -11.11
C PRO A 84 13.65 -6.15 -10.24
N ALA A 85 14.48 -5.87 -9.23
CA ALA A 85 14.33 -4.67 -8.39
C ALA A 85 15.69 -4.04 -8.11
N ASN A 86 15.86 -2.76 -8.48
CA ASN A 86 17.01 -1.98 -8.08
C ASN A 86 16.84 -1.47 -6.65
N THR A 87 17.80 -1.73 -5.78
CA THR A 87 17.69 -1.46 -4.34
C THR A 87 18.91 -0.71 -3.83
N PHE A 88 18.72 -0.03 -2.69
CA PHE A 88 19.79 0.71 -2.00
C PHE A 88 19.83 0.27 -0.53
N PRO A 89 20.47 -0.89 -0.23
CA PRO A 89 20.26 -1.56 1.07
C PRO A 89 21.08 -1.01 2.23
N ASN A 90 22.25 -0.41 2.02
CA ASN A 90 23.23 -0.15 3.07
C ASN A 90 23.63 1.33 3.19
N LYS A 91 24.84 1.70 2.73
CA LYS A 91 25.33 3.06 2.84
C LYS A 91 24.63 3.99 1.87
N MET A 92 24.32 5.17 2.37
CA MET A 92 23.65 6.24 1.64
C MET A 92 24.17 7.59 2.16
N GLU A 93 25.38 7.95 1.72
CA GLU A 93 26.09 9.12 2.18
C GLU A 93 26.39 10.03 0.99
N VAL A 94 25.95 11.27 1.08
CA VAL A 94 26.22 12.33 0.08
C VAL A 94 26.60 13.59 0.82
N GLY A 95 27.68 14.21 0.38
CA GLY A 95 28.11 15.53 0.88
C GLY A 95 28.49 16.45 -0.28
N ILE A 96 28.10 17.69 -0.19
CA ILE A 96 28.38 18.76 -1.18
C ILE A 96 29.14 19.87 -0.48
N ASN A 97 30.24 20.33 -1.07
CA ASN A 97 31.13 21.36 -0.50
C ASN A 97 31.53 21.09 0.97
N GLY A 98 31.75 19.82 1.31
CA GLY A 98 32.09 19.38 2.66
C GLY A 98 30.93 19.27 3.64
N LYS A 99 29.70 19.70 3.27
CA LYS A 99 28.49 19.56 4.08
C LYS A 99 27.83 18.23 3.79
N SER A 100 27.59 17.41 4.82
CA SER A 100 26.83 16.14 4.70
C SER A 100 25.34 16.46 4.54
N LEU A 101 24.66 15.71 3.66
CA LEU A 101 23.25 15.78 3.37
C LEU A 101 22.50 14.61 4.03
N ILE A 102 21.24 14.82 4.40
CA ILE A 102 20.37 13.81 5.05
C ILE A 102 19.57 13.08 3.98
N PRO A 103 19.71 11.74 3.83
CA PRO A 103 18.93 10.94 2.87
C PRO A 103 17.43 11.05 3.14
N GLY A 104 16.63 11.18 2.07
CA GLY A 104 15.18 11.31 2.13
C GLY A 104 14.66 12.70 2.55
N LYS A 105 15.54 13.59 3.01
CA LYS A 105 15.21 14.96 3.38
C LYS A 105 15.92 15.98 2.48
N ASP A 106 17.23 15.91 2.43
CA ASP A 106 18.06 16.85 1.67
C ASP A 106 18.36 16.31 0.26
N PHE A 107 18.32 15.02 0.08
CA PHE A 107 18.53 14.37 -1.22
C PHE A 107 17.84 13.01 -1.31
N ILE A 108 17.64 12.57 -2.54
CA ILE A 108 17.31 11.19 -2.91
C ILE A 108 18.26 10.72 -4.02
N VAL A 109 18.42 9.39 -4.14
CA VAL A 109 19.10 8.77 -5.28
C VAL A 109 18.06 8.43 -6.34
N TYR A 110 18.33 8.80 -7.58
CA TYR A 110 17.41 8.47 -8.67
C TYR A 110 17.30 6.96 -8.83
N GLN A 111 16.09 6.44 -8.93
CA GLN A 111 15.76 5.01 -8.75
C GLN A 111 16.50 4.04 -9.68
N VAL A 112 17.00 4.50 -10.82
CA VAL A 112 17.78 3.67 -11.74
C VAL A 112 19.30 3.83 -11.59
N SER A 113 19.74 4.60 -10.58
CA SER A 113 21.19 4.84 -10.35
C SER A 113 21.93 3.58 -9.99
N LYS A 114 23.18 3.53 -10.43
CA LYS A 114 24.20 2.60 -9.96
C LYS A 114 24.75 3.05 -8.61
N GLY A 115 25.33 2.13 -7.85
CA GLY A 115 26.10 2.47 -6.65
C GLY A 115 27.42 3.14 -6.98
N ILE A 116 27.95 3.94 -6.05
CA ILE A 116 29.19 4.67 -6.25
C ILE A 116 29.93 4.92 -4.94
N VAL A 117 31.26 4.91 -5.01
CA VAL A 117 32.14 5.51 -4.02
C VAL A 117 33.03 6.51 -4.76
N ALA A 118 32.79 7.79 -4.54
CA ALA A 118 33.50 8.85 -5.26
C ALA A 118 33.72 10.10 -4.40
N THR A 119 34.83 10.77 -4.69
CA THR A 119 35.05 12.19 -4.36
C THR A 119 35.37 12.88 -5.68
N ASP A 120 34.59 13.86 -6.05
CA ASP A 120 34.68 14.49 -7.36
C ASP A 120 34.51 16.01 -7.31
N SER A 121 35.03 16.70 -8.33
CA SER A 121 34.74 18.09 -8.59
C SER A 121 33.53 18.18 -9.51
N LEU A 122 32.65 19.12 -9.24
CA LEU A 122 31.43 19.35 -10.00
C LEU A 122 31.61 20.46 -11.02
N MET A 123 31.10 20.22 -12.23
CA MET A 123 31.00 21.22 -13.30
C MET A 123 29.53 21.51 -13.55
N LYS A 124 29.18 22.75 -13.56
CA LYS A 124 27.82 23.22 -13.87
C LYS A 124 27.51 22.93 -15.35
N LYS A 125 26.44 22.18 -15.59
CA LYS A 125 25.92 21.88 -16.93
C LYS A 125 24.82 22.88 -17.35
N ASP A 126 23.91 23.15 -16.43
CA ASP A 126 22.79 24.07 -16.63
C ASP A 126 22.36 24.70 -15.28
N SER A 127 21.18 25.33 -15.22
CA SER A 127 20.70 26.04 -14.01
C SER A 127 20.48 25.14 -12.80
N VAL A 128 20.31 23.82 -12.98
CA VAL A 128 19.98 22.86 -11.92
C VAL A 128 20.88 21.63 -11.91
N THR A 129 21.62 21.36 -12.99
CA THR A 129 22.40 20.13 -13.17
C THR A 129 23.89 20.38 -13.06
N TYR A 130 24.56 19.54 -12.29
CA TYR A 130 26.02 19.54 -12.12
C TYR A 130 26.54 18.12 -12.39
N LEU A 131 27.60 18.04 -13.20
CA LEU A 131 28.25 16.79 -13.56
C LEU A 131 29.58 16.64 -12.81
N GLY A 132 29.85 15.46 -12.27
CA GLY A 132 31.17 15.11 -11.81
C GLY A 132 32.17 15.04 -12.98
N LYS A 133 33.37 15.51 -12.78
CA LYS A 133 34.44 15.47 -13.81
C LYS A 133 34.78 14.05 -14.25
N SER A 134 34.60 13.05 -13.39
CA SER A 134 34.78 11.63 -13.73
C SER A 134 33.74 11.10 -14.70
N GLY A 135 32.59 11.79 -14.89
CA GLY A 135 31.49 11.35 -15.74
C GLY A 135 30.57 10.30 -15.11
N ASN A 136 30.87 9.83 -13.89
CA ASN A 136 30.15 8.71 -13.27
C ASN A 136 29.02 9.14 -12.35
N ILE A 137 28.97 10.43 -11.99
CA ILE A 137 27.98 10.98 -11.05
C ILE A 137 27.47 12.33 -11.53
N ALA A 138 26.19 12.56 -11.27
CA ALA A 138 25.56 13.87 -11.45
C ALA A 138 24.68 14.20 -10.25
N ILE A 139 24.47 15.50 -10.03
CA ILE A 139 23.45 16.01 -9.13
C ILE A 139 22.47 16.89 -9.90
N SER A 140 21.21 16.84 -9.50
CA SER A 140 20.15 17.72 -9.99
C SER A 140 19.49 18.43 -8.82
N LEU A 141 19.41 19.76 -8.86
CA LEU A 141 18.73 20.55 -7.82
C LEU A 141 17.22 20.55 -8.09
N SER A 142 16.43 19.99 -7.19
CA SER A 142 14.98 19.87 -7.29
C SER A 142 14.26 20.73 -6.25
N PRO A 143 13.11 21.33 -6.57
CA PRO A 143 12.27 22.03 -5.58
C PRO A 143 11.49 21.06 -4.69
N LYS A 144 11.32 19.80 -5.13
CA LYS A 144 10.63 18.72 -4.44
C LYS A 144 11.30 17.39 -4.76
N LEU A 145 11.60 16.62 -3.73
CA LEU A 145 12.14 15.27 -3.88
C LEU A 145 10.98 14.28 -3.99
N THR A 146 10.98 13.46 -5.05
CA THR A 146 10.00 12.39 -5.27
C THR A 146 10.75 11.11 -5.62
N TRP A 147 10.79 10.18 -4.67
CA TRP A 147 11.48 8.91 -4.87
C TRP A 147 10.53 7.86 -5.45
N SER A 148 11.08 6.90 -6.18
CA SER A 148 10.36 5.80 -6.84
C SER A 148 11.18 4.53 -6.80
N ALA A 149 10.58 3.39 -7.16
CA ALA A 149 11.24 2.12 -7.37
C ALA A 149 11.59 1.91 -8.86
N SER A 150 12.52 1.00 -9.18
CA SER A 150 12.89 0.66 -10.55
C SER A 150 13.27 -0.80 -10.71
N GLN A 151 12.96 -1.36 -11.88
CA GLN A 151 13.37 -2.69 -12.31
C GLN A 151 14.74 -2.70 -13.03
N LYS A 152 15.34 -1.53 -13.24
CA LYS A 152 16.56 -1.37 -14.05
C LYS A 152 17.59 -0.53 -13.33
N THR A 153 18.84 -0.68 -13.73
CA THR A 153 19.94 0.23 -13.39
C THR A 153 20.52 0.86 -14.65
N MET A 154 21.10 2.04 -14.51
CA MET A 154 21.95 2.69 -15.51
C MET A 154 23.42 2.63 -15.08
N GLU A 155 24.33 3.04 -15.97
CA GLU A 155 25.78 2.95 -15.73
C GLU A 155 26.36 4.11 -14.90
N PHE A 156 25.54 5.07 -14.49
CA PHE A 156 25.98 6.21 -13.68
C PHE A 156 25.03 6.46 -12.49
N THR A 157 25.44 7.34 -11.57
CA THR A 157 24.68 7.73 -10.40
C THR A 157 24.12 9.13 -10.59
N LEU A 158 22.80 9.28 -10.40
CA LEU A 158 22.13 10.58 -10.32
C LEU A 158 21.55 10.76 -8.91
N THR A 159 21.87 11.90 -8.31
CA THR A 159 21.32 12.31 -7.00
C THR A 159 20.49 13.56 -7.18
N GLU A 160 19.23 13.53 -6.77
CA GLU A 160 18.39 14.71 -6.71
C GLU A 160 18.55 15.35 -5.32
N VAL A 161 18.85 16.66 -5.28
CA VAL A 161 19.11 17.42 -4.08
C VAL A 161 18.08 18.52 -3.92
N ASP A 162 17.48 18.65 -2.74
CA ASP A 162 16.57 19.76 -2.45
C ASP A 162 17.33 21.09 -2.56
N LYS A 163 16.85 21.99 -3.42
CA LYS A 163 17.42 23.32 -3.60
C LYS A 163 17.60 24.09 -2.30
N LYS A 164 16.72 23.89 -1.31
CA LYS A 164 16.77 24.56 0.00
C LYS A 164 17.91 24.05 0.87
N SER A 165 18.44 22.86 0.60
CA SER A 165 19.56 22.29 1.34
C SER A 165 20.92 22.84 0.89
N ILE A 166 20.95 23.52 -0.28
CA ILE A 166 22.16 24.10 -0.89
C ILE A 166 22.16 25.62 -0.71
N THR A 167 23.16 26.13 -0.01
CA THR A 167 23.34 27.58 0.26
C THR A 167 24.39 28.21 -0.62
N GLU A 168 25.27 27.40 -1.23
CA GLU A 168 26.37 27.83 -2.09
C GLU A 168 26.39 26.98 -3.37
N GLU A 169 26.94 27.49 -4.45
CA GLU A 169 27.08 26.75 -5.69
C GLU A 169 27.86 25.44 -5.46
N PRO A 170 27.32 24.28 -5.91
CA PRO A 170 27.99 22.99 -5.77
C PRO A 170 29.30 22.95 -6.56
N LYS A 171 30.42 22.71 -5.86
CA LYS A 171 31.79 22.63 -6.43
C LYS A 171 32.43 21.28 -6.23
N THR A 172 32.15 20.62 -5.11
CA THR A 172 32.71 19.33 -4.76
C THR A 172 31.62 18.38 -4.25
N LEU A 173 31.78 17.10 -4.54
CA LEU A 173 30.88 16.02 -4.13
C LEU A 173 31.68 14.91 -3.49
N LYS A 174 31.19 14.36 -2.37
CA LYS A 174 31.60 13.09 -1.83
C LYS A 174 30.38 12.20 -1.71
N ALA A 175 30.39 10.99 -2.31
CA ALA A 175 29.28 10.07 -2.26
C ALA A 175 29.76 8.64 -1.94
N THR A 176 29.01 7.96 -1.08
CA THR A 176 29.10 6.53 -0.86
C THR A 176 27.68 5.97 -0.90
N ILE A 177 27.31 5.33 -1.98
CA ILE A 177 25.96 4.83 -2.25
C ILE A 177 26.07 3.36 -2.60
N ASP A 178 25.59 2.51 -1.72
CA ASP A 178 25.49 1.07 -1.96
C ASP A 178 24.19 0.79 -2.74
N GLN A 179 24.33 0.01 -3.79
CA GLN A 179 23.22 -0.39 -4.65
C GLN A 179 23.33 -1.87 -4.97
N GLU A 180 22.19 -2.50 -5.13
CA GLU A 180 22.08 -3.91 -5.53
C GLU A 180 20.88 -4.07 -6.48
N LEU A 181 21.10 -4.61 -7.67
CA LEU A 181 20.04 -5.09 -8.54
C LEU A 181 19.75 -6.56 -8.18
N ILE A 182 18.54 -6.81 -7.64
CA ILE A 182 18.06 -8.16 -7.35
C ILE A 182 17.30 -8.65 -8.60
N PRO A 183 17.86 -9.59 -9.39
CA PRO A 183 17.24 -9.96 -10.69
C PRO A 183 15.92 -10.71 -10.55
N ASN A 184 15.71 -11.41 -9.44
CA ASN A 184 14.54 -12.25 -9.17
C ASN A 184 14.00 -11.93 -7.77
N PHE A 185 13.60 -10.69 -7.57
CA PHE A 185 12.93 -10.30 -6.33
C PHE A 185 11.56 -10.99 -6.24
N LYS A 186 11.34 -11.74 -5.15
CA LYS A 186 10.09 -12.47 -4.92
C LYS A 186 9.09 -11.63 -4.15
N ALA A 187 7.87 -11.56 -4.67
CA ALA A 187 6.74 -10.91 -4.04
C ALA A 187 5.49 -11.79 -4.11
N TYR A 188 4.44 -11.41 -3.41
CA TYR A 188 3.23 -12.21 -3.30
C TYR A 188 1.99 -11.33 -3.37
N ASN A 189 1.11 -11.56 -4.35
CA ASN A 189 -0.27 -11.12 -4.18
C ASN A 189 -0.91 -11.96 -3.08
N VAL A 190 -1.65 -11.32 -2.17
CA VAL A 190 -2.30 -12.03 -1.06
C VAL A 190 -3.81 -11.96 -1.27
N ALA A 191 -4.44 -13.13 -1.45
CA ALA A 191 -5.83 -13.22 -1.87
C ALA A 191 -6.66 -14.15 -1.00
N ALA A 192 -7.90 -13.72 -0.71
CA ALA A 192 -8.87 -14.47 0.08
C ALA A 192 -10.27 -14.32 -0.48
N VAL A 193 -11.18 -15.23 -0.10
CA VAL A 193 -12.58 -15.21 -0.51
C VAL A 193 -13.53 -15.43 0.66
N VAL A 194 -14.63 -14.68 0.63
CA VAL A 194 -15.87 -14.97 1.36
C VAL A 194 -16.87 -15.48 0.36
N LYS A 195 -17.30 -16.74 0.52
CA LYS A 195 -18.23 -17.39 -0.41
C LYS A 195 -19.64 -16.80 -0.28
N GLY A 196 -20.25 -16.50 -1.42
CA GLY A 196 -21.60 -15.98 -1.50
C GLY A 196 -22.66 -17.01 -1.09
N THR A 197 -23.76 -16.54 -0.50
CA THR A 197 -24.84 -17.39 0.01
C THR A 197 -25.79 -17.92 -1.06
N SER A 198 -25.99 -17.20 -2.16
CA SER A 198 -26.97 -17.57 -3.20
C SER A 198 -26.44 -17.48 -4.64
N LYS A 199 -25.38 -16.73 -4.89
CA LYS A 199 -24.73 -16.60 -6.21
C LYS A 199 -23.21 -16.70 -6.07
N PRO A 200 -22.67 -17.86 -5.61
CA PRO A 200 -21.26 -18.00 -5.28
C PRO A 200 -20.32 -17.89 -6.50
N ASP A 201 -20.79 -18.17 -7.70
CA ASP A 201 -19.98 -18.09 -8.91
C ASP A 201 -19.89 -16.67 -9.50
N SER A 202 -20.68 -15.74 -8.99
CA SER A 202 -20.59 -14.31 -9.34
C SER A 202 -19.80 -13.57 -8.27
N VAL A 203 -18.77 -12.84 -8.67
CA VAL A 203 -17.75 -12.31 -7.77
C VAL A 203 -17.72 -10.76 -7.79
N ILE A 204 -17.65 -10.15 -6.63
CA ILE A 204 -17.22 -8.76 -6.45
C ILE A 204 -15.79 -8.80 -5.92
N VAL A 205 -14.91 -7.98 -6.46
CA VAL A 205 -13.50 -7.95 -6.07
C VAL A 205 -13.19 -6.63 -5.39
N PHE A 206 -12.56 -6.68 -4.22
CA PHE A 206 -11.90 -5.53 -3.60
C PHE A 206 -10.40 -5.70 -3.70
N THR A 207 -9.70 -4.64 -4.13
CA THR A 207 -8.24 -4.63 -4.25
C THR A 207 -7.62 -3.44 -3.54
N ALA A 208 -6.38 -3.60 -3.08
CA ALA A 208 -5.49 -2.53 -2.66
C ALA A 208 -4.06 -3.00 -2.91
N HIS A 209 -3.14 -2.12 -3.30
CA HIS A 209 -1.73 -2.51 -3.24
C HIS A 209 -1.21 -2.34 -1.81
N TYR A 210 -0.29 -3.22 -1.41
CA TYR A 210 0.23 -3.19 -0.05
C TYR A 210 1.71 -2.80 0.03
N ASP A 211 2.42 -2.85 -1.10
CA ASP A 211 3.79 -2.35 -1.17
C ASP A 211 3.83 -0.83 -1.10
N HIS A 212 5.03 -0.32 -0.85
CA HIS A 212 5.35 1.09 -0.97
C HIS A 212 6.85 1.21 -1.29
N LEU A 213 7.39 2.42 -1.28
CA LEU A 213 8.73 2.74 -1.77
C LEU A 213 9.89 2.11 -0.98
N GLY A 214 9.62 1.50 0.17
CA GLY A 214 10.64 0.83 0.97
C GLY A 214 11.62 1.78 1.64
N GLY A 215 12.90 1.44 1.56
CA GLY A 215 13.97 2.23 2.18
C GLY A 215 15.06 2.64 1.21
N MET A 216 15.72 3.75 1.53
CA MET A 216 16.89 4.29 0.85
C MET A 216 18.06 4.33 1.84
N GLY A 217 18.99 3.38 1.67
CA GLY A 217 20.01 3.09 2.66
C GLY A 217 19.46 2.35 3.88
N ASN A 218 20.25 2.30 4.94
CA ASN A 218 19.91 1.54 6.15
C ASN A 218 19.24 2.35 7.26
N LYS A 219 19.01 3.66 7.05
CA LYS A 219 18.49 4.60 8.06
C LYS A 219 17.20 5.30 7.65
N THR A 220 16.88 5.32 6.35
CA THR A 220 15.73 6.06 5.81
C THR A 220 14.75 5.09 5.18
N TYR A 221 13.47 5.21 5.51
CA TYR A 221 12.39 4.49 4.85
C TYR A 221 11.18 5.41 4.63
N PHE A 222 10.33 5.06 3.70
CA PHE A 222 9.12 5.79 3.33
C PHE A 222 7.91 5.04 3.90
N PRO A 223 7.23 5.59 4.93
CA PRO A 223 6.22 4.82 5.67
C PRO A 223 4.97 4.47 4.84
N GLY A 224 4.54 5.31 3.90
CA GLY A 224 3.39 5.06 3.04
C GLY A 224 2.08 4.89 3.81
N ALA A 225 1.69 5.88 4.64
CA ALA A 225 0.48 5.78 5.45
C ALA A 225 -0.79 5.94 4.59
N ASN A 226 -0.83 6.99 3.78
CA ASN A 226 -1.92 7.21 2.83
C ASN A 226 -1.77 6.29 1.62
N ASP A 227 -0.57 6.20 1.09
CA ASP A 227 -0.16 5.37 -0.03
C ASP A 227 0.64 4.14 0.47
N ASN A 228 0.11 2.92 0.53
CA ASN A 228 -1.31 2.65 0.49
C ASN A 228 -1.72 1.78 1.70
N ALA A 229 -1.13 2.07 2.90
CA ALA A 229 -1.57 1.40 4.12
C ALA A 229 -3.05 1.71 4.44
N SER A 230 -3.57 2.86 3.99
CA SER A 230 -4.97 3.24 4.17
C SER A 230 -5.93 2.37 3.36
N GLY A 231 -5.61 2.10 2.09
CA GLY A 231 -6.37 1.17 1.25
C GLY A 231 -6.33 -0.26 1.77
N VAL A 232 -5.14 -0.72 2.22
CA VAL A 232 -5.03 -2.05 2.86
C VAL A 232 -5.85 -2.14 4.14
N ALA A 233 -5.86 -1.09 4.97
CA ALA A 233 -6.66 -1.06 6.19
C ALA A 233 -8.16 -1.17 5.88
N MET A 234 -8.66 -0.47 4.86
CA MET A 234 -10.04 -0.59 4.40
C MET A 234 -10.33 -1.97 3.81
N LEU A 235 -9.42 -2.53 3.01
CA LEU A 235 -9.54 -3.89 2.47
C LEU A 235 -9.73 -4.94 3.58
N LEU A 236 -8.91 -4.85 4.62
CA LEU A 236 -8.95 -5.78 5.76
C LEU A 236 -10.19 -5.54 6.65
N ASP A 237 -10.65 -4.31 6.82
CA ASP A 237 -11.86 -4.00 7.56
C ASP A 237 -13.12 -4.55 6.85
N LEU A 238 -13.20 -4.39 5.53
CA LEU A 238 -14.22 -5.02 4.70
C LEU A 238 -14.16 -6.55 4.78
N ALA A 239 -12.97 -7.14 4.74
CA ALA A 239 -12.78 -8.59 4.88
C ALA A 239 -13.28 -9.10 6.23
N LYS A 240 -12.96 -8.40 7.32
CA LYS A 240 -13.45 -8.67 8.67
C LYS A 240 -14.98 -8.59 8.75
N TYR A 241 -15.59 -7.56 8.17
CA TYR A 241 -17.04 -7.38 8.17
C TYR A 241 -17.75 -8.52 7.43
N TYR A 242 -17.32 -8.82 6.19
CA TYR A 242 -17.95 -9.85 5.38
C TYR A 242 -17.69 -11.28 5.86
N ALA A 243 -16.65 -11.50 6.64
CA ALA A 243 -16.41 -12.80 7.30
C ALA A 243 -17.58 -13.24 8.21
N THR A 244 -18.24 -12.27 8.84
CA THR A 244 -19.38 -12.50 9.74
C THR A 244 -20.73 -12.14 9.13
N ASN A 245 -20.73 -11.45 7.98
CA ASN A 245 -21.92 -11.02 7.25
C ASN A 245 -21.86 -11.50 5.79
N PRO A 246 -21.98 -12.81 5.52
CA PRO A 246 -21.79 -13.34 4.19
C PRO A 246 -22.80 -12.76 3.19
N PRO A 247 -22.32 -12.21 2.04
CA PRO A 247 -23.17 -11.56 1.07
C PRO A 247 -23.83 -12.54 0.10
N LYS A 248 -24.68 -12.03 -0.78
CA LYS A 248 -25.33 -12.82 -1.85
C LYS A 248 -24.31 -13.37 -2.86
N TYR A 249 -23.37 -12.53 -3.30
CA TYR A 249 -22.27 -12.83 -4.22
C TYR A 249 -21.02 -13.18 -3.45
N SER A 250 -20.12 -13.97 -4.03
CA SER A 250 -18.78 -14.13 -3.44
C SER A 250 -18.03 -12.80 -3.46
N ILE A 251 -17.26 -12.53 -2.41
CA ILE A 251 -16.34 -11.39 -2.37
C ILE A 251 -14.91 -11.91 -2.32
N VAL A 252 -14.10 -11.45 -3.25
CA VAL A 252 -12.67 -11.71 -3.30
C VAL A 252 -11.93 -10.45 -2.87
N PHE A 253 -10.98 -10.63 -1.95
CA PHE A 253 -10.08 -9.59 -1.46
C PHE A 253 -8.69 -9.89 -1.98
N ILE A 254 -8.04 -8.92 -2.65
CA ILE A 254 -6.69 -9.08 -3.17
C ILE A 254 -5.83 -7.89 -2.74
N ALA A 255 -4.79 -8.16 -1.96
CA ALA A 255 -3.73 -7.22 -1.71
C ALA A 255 -2.62 -7.44 -2.75
N PHE A 256 -2.47 -6.51 -3.69
CA PHE A 256 -1.48 -6.59 -4.75
C PHE A 256 -0.09 -6.17 -4.27
N ALA A 257 0.93 -6.88 -4.74
CA ALA A 257 2.32 -6.51 -4.61
C ALA A 257 2.80 -5.69 -5.80
N ALA A 258 3.91 -4.97 -5.61
CA ALA A 258 4.69 -4.37 -6.70
C ALA A 258 3.89 -3.42 -7.62
N GLU A 259 3.00 -2.65 -7.04
CA GLU A 259 2.30 -1.55 -7.70
C GLU A 259 3.30 -0.44 -8.04
N GLU A 260 4.09 0.00 -7.05
CA GLU A 260 5.03 1.11 -7.09
C GLU A 260 6.20 0.93 -8.11
N ILE A 261 6.43 -0.30 -8.53
CA ILE A 261 7.46 -0.64 -9.51
C ILE A 261 6.88 -0.96 -10.90
N GLY A 262 5.60 -0.68 -11.12
CA GLY A 262 4.94 -0.76 -12.43
C GLY A 262 3.77 -1.73 -12.51
N LEU A 263 2.90 -1.77 -11.48
CA LEU A 263 1.64 -2.54 -11.46
C LEU A 263 1.83 -4.05 -11.65
N LEU A 264 3.01 -4.60 -11.24
CA LEU A 264 3.41 -5.96 -11.61
C LEU A 264 2.51 -7.02 -10.99
N GLY A 265 2.04 -6.83 -9.75
CA GLY A 265 1.17 -7.78 -9.07
C GLY A 265 -0.20 -7.91 -9.74
N SER A 266 -0.84 -6.80 -10.07
CA SER A 266 -2.15 -6.80 -10.76
C SER A 266 -2.03 -7.31 -12.19
N LYS A 267 -0.95 -6.95 -12.91
CA LYS A 267 -0.64 -7.50 -14.24
C LYS A 267 -0.48 -9.02 -14.17
N TYR A 268 0.33 -9.53 -13.23
CA TYR A 268 0.54 -10.97 -13.06
C TYR A 268 -0.77 -11.70 -12.76
N PHE A 269 -1.64 -11.12 -11.92
CA PHE A 269 -2.95 -11.69 -11.64
C PHE A 269 -3.83 -11.77 -12.89
N THR A 270 -3.83 -10.77 -13.77
CA THR A 270 -4.61 -10.82 -15.01
C THR A 270 -4.08 -11.85 -16.01
N GLU A 271 -2.78 -12.09 -16.04
CA GLU A 271 -2.12 -13.11 -16.87
C GLU A 271 -2.26 -14.53 -16.26
N ASN A 272 -2.36 -14.64 -14.93
CA ASN A 272 -2.46 -15.88 -14.15
C ASN A 272 -3.60 -15.80 -13.13
N PRO A 273 -4.85 -15.68 -13.57
CA PRO A 273 -5.96 -15.40 -12.68
C PRO A 273 -6.28 -16.55 -11.72
N LEU A 274 -6.50 -16.23 -10.44
CA LEU A 274 -6.90 -17.21 -9.42
C LEU A 274 -8.39 -17.56 -9.48
N ILE A 275 -9.17 -16.80 -10.22
CA ILE A 275 -10.60 -17.03 -10.51
C ILE A 275 -10.85 -16.70 -11.98
N PRO A 276 -11.86 -17.29 -12.62
CA PRO A 276 -12.23 -16.90 -13.99
C PRO A 276 -12.58 -15.40 -14.01
N LEU A 277 -11.88 -14.62 -14.84
CA LEU A 277 -12.12 -13.16 -14.93
C LEU A 277 -13.55 -12.84 -15.37
N SER A 278 -14.19 -13.73 -16.16
CA SER A 278 -15.60 -13.62 -16.57
C SER A 278 -16.60 -13.68 -15.41
N ASN A 279 -16.20 -14.22 -14.25
CA ASN A 279 -17.04 -14.28 -13.06
C ASN A 279 -17.04 -12.96 -12.26
N ILE A 280 -16.12 -12.05 -12.57
CA ILE A 280 -16.01 -10.74 -11.91
C ILE A 280 -17.11 -9.83 -12.45
N ARG A 281 -18.06 -9.48 -11.58
CA ARG A 281 -19.13 -8.52 -11.89
C ARG A 281 -18.69 -7.09 -11.73
N PHE A 282 -17.90 -6.83 -10.70
CA PHE A 282 -17.39 -5.50 -10.40
C PHE A 282 -16.10 -5.60 -9.58
N LEU A 283 -15.22 -4.61 -9.76
CA LEU A 283 -13.97 -4.48 -9.02
C LEU A 283 -13.87 -3.07 -8.41
N TRP A 284 -13.55 -3.00 -7.13
CA TRP A 284 -13.23 -1.79 -6.40
C TRP A 284 -11.74 -1.78 -6.05
N ASN A 285 -10.99 -0.83 -6.59
CA ASN A 285 -9.63 -0.57 -6.12
C ASN A 285 -9.64 0.51 -5.04
N LEU A 286 -9.00 0.22 -3.91
CA LEU A 286 -8.93 1.07 -2.73
C LEU A 286 -7.54 1.66 -2.65
N ASP A 287 -7.44 2.97 -2.87
CA ASP A 287 -6.18 3.66 -2.92
C ASP A 287 -6.28 5.06 -2.32
N LEU A 288 -5.24 5.48 -1.55
CA LEU A 288 -5.11 6.82 -0.96
C LEU A 288 -6.33 7.25 -0.10
N LEU A 289 -6.86 6.36 0.73
CA LEU A 289 -8.08 6.58 1.52
C LEU A 289 -7.85 7.28 2.88
N GLY A 290 -6.63 7.74 3.17
CA GLY A 290 -6.27 8.32 4.46
C GLY A 290 -6.66 9.78 4.66
N ASN A 291 -7.10 10.47 3.61
CA ASN A 291 -7.55 11.86 3.67
C ASN A 291 -8.83 12.02 2.85
N GLY A 292 -9.87 12.60 3.46
CA GLY A 292 -11.18 12.84 2.84
C GLY A 292 -11.59 14.32 2.80
N ASP A 293 -10.73 15.25 3.19
CA ASP A 293 -11.06 16.68 3.32
C ASP A 293 -11.57 17.29 2.01
N ALA A 294 -11.02 16.85 0.87
CA ALA A 294 -11.44 17.28 -0.47
C ALA A 294 -12.45 16.31 -1.13
N GLY A 295 -12.97 15.32 -0.39
CA GLY A 295 -13.79 14.25 -0.93
C GLY A 295 -12.99 13.08 -1.49
N ALA A 296 -13.66 12.17 -2.21
CA ALA A 296 -13.04 11.01 -2.86
C ALA A 296 -13.01 11.18 -4.37
N THR A 297 -11.87 10.84 -4.98
CA THR A 297 -11.77 10.77 -6.45
C THR A 297 -12.18 9.37 -6.90
N VAL A 298 -13.19 9.29 -7.77
CA VAL A 298 -13.63 8.02 -8.37
C VAL A 298 -13.10 7.92 -9.79
N VAL A 299 -12.09 7.09 -9.98
CA VAL A 299 -11.51 6.79 -11.30
C VAL A 299 -12.52 5.93 -12.09
N ASN A 300 -12.59 6.13 -13.41
CA ASN A 300 -13.52 5.45 -14.31
C ASN A 300 -15.03 5.70 -14.05
N ALA A 301 -15.39 6.76 -13.32
CA ALA A 301 -16.78 7.14 -13.05
C ALA A 301 -17.61 7.32 -14.33
N THR A 302 -17.01 7.80 -15.41
CA THR A 302 -17.67 8.00 -16.71
C THR A 302 -17.97 6.69 -17.45
N ILE A 303 -17.21 5.63 -17.17
CA ILE A 303 -17.39 4.29 -17.75
C ILE A 303 -18.44 3.50 -16.93
N HIS A 304 -18.57 3.82 -15.62
CA HIS A 304 -19.48 3.19 -14.68
C HIS A 304 -20.48 4.19 -14.08
N PRO A 305 -21.33 4.86 -14.91
CA PRO A 305 -22.15 5.97 -14.43
C PRO A 305 -23.23 5.54 -13.44
N GLN A 306 -23.72 4.30 -13.51
CA GLN A 306 -24.75 3.80 -12.58
C GLN A 306 -24.17 3.57 -11.19
N GLU A 307 -23.00 2.96 -11.08
CA GLU A 307 -22.29 2.72 -9.83
C GLU A 307 -21.84 4.05 -9.20
N PHE A 308 -21.38 4.99 -10.03
CA PHE A 308 -21.02 6.33 -9.57
C PHE A 308 -22.23 7.11 -9.03
N ALA A 309 -23.39 7.04 -9.71
CA ALA A 309 -24.61 7.64 -9.22
C ALA A 309 -25.07 7.04 -7.88
N LEU A 310 -24.90 5.72 -7.69
CA LEU A 310 -25.17 5.07 -6.41
C LEU A 310 -24.25 5.57 -5.29
N LEU A 311 -22.95 5.74 -5.55
CA LEU A 311 -22.02 6.32 -4.59
C LEU A 311 -22.40 7.73 -4.17
N ASN A 312 -22.77 8.58 -5.14
CA ASN A 312 -23.22 9.95 -4.86
C ASN A 312 -24.49 9.97 -4.01
N LYS A 313 -25.46 9.11 -4.32
CA LYS A 313 -26.68 8.97 -3.52
C LYS A 313 -26.37 8.56 -2.07
N ILE A 314 -25.51 7.55 -1.86
CA ILE A 314 -25.10 7.12 -0.52
C ILE A 314 -24.40 8.26 0.23
N ASN A 315 -23.52 9.00 -0.45
CA ASN A 315 -22.81 10.14 0.14
C ASN A 315 -23.78 11.27 0.56
N GLU A 316 -24.83 11.53 -0.21
CA GLU A 316 -25.88 12.51 0.13
C GLU A 316 -26.72 12.06 1.32
N GLU A 317 -27.05 10.77 1.42
CA GLU A 317 -27.84 10.19 2.51
C GLU A 317 -27.07 10.11 3.85
N LYS A 318 -25.73 10.21 3.82
CA LYS A 318 -24.85 10.06 4.99
C LYS A 318 -24.22 11.38 5.47
N LYS A 319 -24.47 12.48 4.79
CA LYS A 319 -24.15 13.84 5.25
C LYS A 319 -25.10 14.26 6.38
#